data_38251d4d70e0c68acf6e9d20a398fd01
#
_entry.id   38251d4d70e0c68acf6e9d20a398fd01
#
_cell.length_a   1.000
_cell.length_b   1.000
_cell.length_c   1.000
_cell.angle_alpha   90.00
_cell.angle_beta   90.00
_cell.angle_gamma   90.00
#
_symmetry.space_group_name_H-M   'P 1'
#
loop_
_entity.id
_entity.type
_entity.pdbx_description
1 polymer ?
#
loop_
_entity_poly.entity_id
_entity_poly.type
_entity_poly.pdbx_seq_one_letter_code
_entity_poly.pdbx_strand_id
1 'polypeptide(L)'
;LFIDNETGGVGIEITDTPRVLEAIPTFATWDSIADSARPELISYLRKNGYPRMRPSKKGKGSIEDGIAKIRGFKEVVIHERCRNTLEEFKLYSYKKNSTTGDITPVPEDLHNHTIDAIRYSIESLNRGTKVGTINNDLARIIWGN
;
A
#
# COMPACT_ATOMS: atom_id res chain seq x y z
N LEU A 1 6.25 -1.69 -10.35
CA LEU A 1 5.77 -2.07 -9.03
C LEU A 1 4.90 -3.32 -9.16
N PHE A 2 5.17 -4.35 -8.35
CA PHE A 2 4.37 -5.55 -8.33
C PHE A 2 3.72 -5.72 -6.95
N ILE A 3 2.41 -5.92 -6.91
CA ILE A 3 1.60 -6.11 -5.70
C ILE A 3 1.09 -7.54 -5.74
N ASP A 4 1.68 -8.41 -4.91
CA ASP A 4 1.45 -9.85 -4.97
C ASP A 4 0.38 -10.33 -3.98
N ASN A 5 0.37 -9.77 -2.77
CA ASN A 5 -0.55 -10.19 -1.72
C ASN A 5 -1.21 -8.98 -1.05
N GLU A 6 -2.43 -9.20 -0.58
CA GLU A 6 -3.13 -8.30 0.32
C GLU A 6 -3.78 -9.09 1.45
N THR A 7 -3.93 -8.45 2.58
CA THR A 7 -4.73 -8.96 3.70
C THR A 7 -5.30 -7.77 4.47
N GLY A 8 -6.43 -7.98 5.11
CA GLY A 8 -7.09 -6.94 5.90
C GLY A 8 -8.59 -7.16 6.02
N GLY A 9 -9.25 -6.25 6.68
CA GLY A 9 -10.69 -6.27 6.87
C GLY A 9 -11.17 -5.14 7.77
N VAL A 10 -12.47 -4.96 7.82
CA VAL A 10 -13.12 -4.01 8.73
C VAL A 10 -13.31 -4.64 10.10
N GLY A 11 -13.13 -3.86 11.17
CA GLY A 11 -13.38 -4.32 12.53
C GLY A 11 -12.35 -5.30 13.09
N ILE A 12 -11.13 -5.32 12.54
CA ILE A 12 -10.04 -6.15 13.07
C ILE A 12 -9.53 -5.54 14.37
N GLU A 13 -9.64 -6.28 15.45
CA GLU A 13 -9.07 -5.90 16.74
C GLU A 13 -7.54 -5.96 16.71
N ILE A 14 -6.89 -5.14 17.54
CA ILE A 14 -5.42 -5.11 17.63
C ILE A 14 -4.86 -6.52 17.89
N THR A 15 -5.50 -7.27 18.78
CA THR A 15 -5.10 -8.62 19.18
C THR A 15 -5.20 -9.65 18.05
N ASP A 16 -6.06 -9.43 17.08
CA ASP A 16 -6.28 -10.32 15.94
C ASP A 16 -5.36 -9.97 14.75
N THR A 17 -4.76 -8.78 14.75
CA THR A 17 -3.92 -8.31 13.64
C THR A 17 -2.77 -9.27 13.30
N PRO A 18 -2.04 -9.87 14.25
CA PRO A 18 -1.00 -10.86 13.93
C PRO A 18 -1.52 -12.01 13.06
N ARG A 19 -2.66 -12.60 13.43
CA ARG A 19 -3.29 -13.69 12.68
C ARG A 19 -3.69 -13.27 11.25
N VAL A 20 -4.14 -12.03 11.09
CA VAL A 20 -4.47 -11.49 9.76
C VAL A 20 -3.22 -11.36 8.90
N LEU A 21 -2.09 -10.92 9.48
CA LEU A 21 -0.82 -10.76 8.77
C LEU A 21 -0.18 -12.10 8.40
N GLU A 22 -0.45 -13.18 9.13
CA GLU A 22 0.01 -14.55 8.82
C GLU A 22 -0.53 -15.06 7.46
N ALA A 23 -1.62 -14.49 6.96
CA ALA A 23 -2.13 -14.80 5.62
C ALA A 23 -1.17 -14.39 4.49
N ILE A 24 -0.23 -13.49 4.75
CA ILE A 24 0.82 -13.13 3.80
C ILE A 24 2.06 -13.97 4.07
N PRO A 25 2.47 -14.83 3.14
CA PRO A 25 3.63 -15.69 3.31
C PRO A 25 4.89 -14.90 3.68
N THR A 26 5.61 -15.36 4.69
CA THR A 26 6.89 -14.78 5.13
C THR A 26 6.85 -13.31 5.58
N PHE A 27 5.66 -12.72 5.80
CA PHE A 27 5.51 -11.30 6.13
C PHE A 27 6.39 -10.86 7.32
N ALA A 28 6.50 -11.69 8.36
CA ALA A 28 7.31 -11.38 9.55
C ALA A 28 8.82 -11.22 9.27
N THR A 29 9.31 -11.73 8.14
CA THR A 29 10.73 -11.66 7.76
C THR A 29 11.12 -10.39 7.02
N TRP A 30 10.12 -9.62 6.56
CA TRP A 30 10.33 -8.40 5.78
C TRP A 30 10.22 -7.13 6.62
N ASP A 31 10.92 -6.11 6.20
CA ASP A 31 10.71 -4.76 6.70
C ASP A 31 9.32 -4.29 6.33
N SER A 32 8.54 -3.91 7.33
CA SER A 32 7.14 -3.53 7.14
C SER A 32 6.90 -2.13 7.68
N ILE A 33 6.03 -1.38 7.00
CA ILE A 33 5.69 -0.01 7.37
C ILE A 33 4.20 0.06 7.66
N ALA A 34 3.86 0.57 8.84
CA ALA A 34 2.49 0.79 9.28
C ALA A 34 2.20 2.28 9.48
N ASP A 35 0.92 2.63 9.47
CA ASP A 35 0.50 4.00 9.74
C ASP A 35 1.02 4.49 11.08
N SER A 36 1.78 5.58 11.07
CA SER A 36 2.34 6.21 12.29
C SER A 36 1.30 6.83 13.21
N ALA A 37 0.03 6.96 12.77
CA ALA A 37 -1.07 7.39 13.62
C ALA A 37 -1.50 6.32 14.64
N ARG A 38 -1.01 5.08 14.50
CA ARG A 38 -1.34 3.95 15.36
C ARG A 38 -0.10 3.38 16.07
N PRO A 39 0.60 4.17 16.90
CA PRO A 39 1.83 3.73 17.57
C PRO A 39 1.63 2.53 18.51
N GLU A 40 0.43 2.41 19.11
CA GLU A 40 0.05 1.29 19.96
C GLU A 40 0.01 -0.03 19.17
N LEU A 41 -0.51 -0.01 17.94
CA LEU A 41 -0.54 -1.16 17.05
C LEU A 41 0.88 -1.57 16.64
N ILE A 42 1.72 -0.61 16.28
CA ILE A 42 3.13 -0.86 15.91
C ILE A 42 3.87 -1.51 17.09
N SER A 43 3.69 -0.97 18.30
CA SER A 43 4.29 -1.52 19.51
C SER A 43 3.83 -2.95 19.80
N TYR A 44 2.52 -3.19 19.65
CA TYR A 44 1.92 -4.49 19.84
C TYR A 44 2.48 -5.51 18.84
N LEU A 45 2.50 -5.18 17.55
CA LEU A 45 3.00 -6.06 16.50
C LEU A 45 4.47 -6.41 16.68
N ARG A 46 5.31 -5.43 17.06
CA ARG A 46 6.73 -5.70 17.36
C ARG A 46 6.93 -6.74 18.45
N LYS A 47 6.07 -6.75 19.48
CA LYS A 47 6.11 -7.72 20.59
C LYS A 47 5.53 -9.07 20.22
N ASN A 48 4.70 -9.12 19.16
CA ASN A 48 3.96 -10.31 18.75
C ASN A 48 4.41 -10.84 17.37
N GLY A 49 5.72 -10.91 17.15
CA GLY A 49 6.29 -11.62 16.00
C GLY A 49 6.69 -10.74 14.79
N TYR A 50 6.49 -9.42 14.85
CA TYR A 50 6.83 -8.50 13.75
C TYR A 50 7.85 -7.42 14.15
N PRO A 51 9.08 -7.79 14.56
CA PRO A 51 10.06 -6.84 15.12
C PRO A 51 10.52 -5.79 14.10
N ARG A 52 10.35 -6.06 12.79
CA ARG A 52 10.74 -5.16 11.70
C ARG A 52 9.67 -4.15 11.31
N MET A 53 8.53 -4.10 12.04
CA MET A 53 7.49 -3.11 11.81
C MET A 53 7.99 -1.71 12.16
N ARG A 54 7.82 -0.76 11.24
CA ARG A 54 8.23 0.64 11.41
C ARG A 54 7.06 1.58 11.16
N PRO A 55 7.04 2.76 11.81
CA PRO A 55 6.06 3.79 11.48
C PRO A 55 6.36 4.42 10.13
N SER A 56 5.30 4.76 9.40
CA SER A 56 5.39 5.58 8.18
C SER A 56 5.86 7.00 8.51
N LYS A 57 6.51 7.63 7.54
CA LYS A 57 6.87 9.04 7.60
C LYS A 57 5.72 9.88 7.07
N LYS A 58 5.11 10.67 7.93
CA LYS A 58 4.05 11.60 7.55
C LYS A 58 4.62 13.02 7.51
N GLY A 59 4.16 13.81 6.55
CA GLY A 59 4.50 15.22 6.41
C GLY A 59 3.57 15.91 5.43
N LYS A 60 3.66 17.23 5.36
CA LYS A 60 2.92 18.02 4.37
C LYS A 60 3.28 17.54 2.96
N GLY A 61 2.29 17.24 2.13
CA GLY A 61 2.51 16.77 0.77
C GLY A 61 2.81 15.26 0.64
N SER A 62 2.84 14.50 1.75
CA SER A 62 3.20 13.08 1.70
C SER A 62 2.21 12.20 0.91
N ILE A 63 0.96 12.64 0.78
CA ILE A 63 -0.06 11.93 -0.02
C ILE A 63 0.25 12.13 -1.49
N GLU A 64 0.39 13.39 -1.91
CA GLU A 64 0.69 13.78 -3.30
C GLU A 64 2.01 13.17 -3.77
N ASP A 65 3.05 13.23 -2.93
CA ASP A 65 4.35 12.63 -3.22
C ASP A 65 4.26 11.11 -3.38
N GLY A 66 3.50 10.45 -2.51
CA GLY A 66 3.26 9.02 -2.59
C GLY A 66 2.53 8.61 -3.87
N ILE A 67 1.47 9.34 -4.24
CA ILE A 67 0.75 9.12 -5.50
C ILE A 67 1.66 9.39 -6.71
N ALA A 68 2.46 10.47 -6.68
CA ALA A 68 3.43 10.76 -7.73
C ALA A 68 4.48 9.65 -7.88
N LYS A 69 4.92 9.03 -6.77
CA LYS A 69 5.81 7.87 -6.80
C LYS A 69 5.14 6.66 -7.48
N ILE A 70 3.89 6.33 -7.11
CA ILE A 70 3.14 5.22 -7.74
C ILE A 70 3.02 5.46 -9.24
N ARG A 71 2.62 6.65 -9.67
CA ARG A 71 2.52 7.04 -11.08
C ARG A 71 3.86 7.05 -11.82
N GLY A 72 4.95 7.22 -11.09
CA GLY A 72 6.31 7.23 -11.65
C GLY A 72 6.89 5.85 -11.97
N PHE A 73 6.23 4.76 -11.58
CA PHE A 73 6.62 3.43 -12.02
C PHE A 73 6.26 3.23 -13.49
N LYS A 74 7.13 2.57 -14.23
CA LYS A 74 6.87 2.20 -15.64
C LYS A 74 5.58 1.38 -15.75
N GLU A 75 5.32 0.55 -14.74
CA GLU A 75 4.19 -0.35 -14.68
C GLU A 75 3.81 -0.64 -13.23
N VAL A 76 2.53 -0.74 -12.94
CA VAL A 76 1.98 -1.22 -11.67
C VAL A 76 1.17 -2.46 -11.97
N VAL A 77 1.66 -3.61 -11.51
CA VAL A 77 1.02 -4.90 -11.69
C VAL A 77 0.39 -5.32 -10.36
N ILE A 78 -0.88 -5.64 -10.38
CA ILE A 78 -1.64 -6.08 -9.21
C ILE A 78 -2.12 -7.50 -9.49
N HIS A 79 -1.71 -8.45 -8.64
CA HIS A 79 -2.12 -9.84 -8.79
C HIS A 79 -3.64 -9.98 -8.57
N GLU A 80 -4.30 -10.86 -9.31
CA GLU A 80 -5.75 -11.06 -9.26
C GLU A 80 -6.30 -11.43 -7.86
N ARG A 81 -5.46 -11.98 -6.99
CA ARG A 81 -5.81 -12.25 -5.58
C ARG A 81 -5.98 -10.98 -4.74
N CYS A 82 -5.39 -9.86 -5.16
CA CYS A 82 -5.46 -8.57 -4.50
C CYS A 82 -6.71 -7.80 -4.95
N ARG A 83 -7.88 -8.33 -4.63
CA ARG A 83 -9.18 -7.84 -5.13
C ARG A 83 -9.52 -6.45 -4.60
N ASN A 84 -9.27 -6.20 -3.31
CA ASN A 84 -9.54 -4.88 -2.72
C ASN A 84 -8.61 -3.83 -3.32
N THR A 85 -7.34 -4.15 -3.53
CA THR A 85 -6.39 -3.25 -4.21
C THR A 85 -6.84 -2.95 -5.63
N LEU A 86 -7.27 -3.95 -6.39
CA LEU A 86 -7.80 -3.76 -7.75
C LEU A 86 -9.04 -2.86 -7.76
N GLU A 87 -9.94 -3.03 -6.80
CA GLU A 87 -11.15 -2.22 -6.67
C GLU A 87 -10.79 -0.78 -6.30
N GLU A 88 -9.94 -0.58 -5.28
CA GLU A 88 -9.51 0.75 -4.88
C GLU A 88 -8.81 1.50 -6.02
N PHE A 89 -7.94 0.84 -6.80
CA PHE A 89 -7.30 1.48 -7.96
C PHE A 89 -8.28 1.90 -9.04
N LYS A 90 -9.41 1.19 -9.21
CA LYS A 90 -10.48 1.57 -10.15
C LYS A 90 -11.31 2.75 -9.64
N LEU A 91 -11.55 2.80 -8.32
CA LEU A 91 -12.45 3.78 -7.70
C LEU A 91 -11.72 5.01 -7.18
N TYR A 92 -10.39 4.97 -7.09
CA TYR A 92 -9.60 6.06 -6.56
C TYR A 92 -9.80 7.34 -7.37
N SER A 93 -10.29 8.36 -6.71
CA SER A 93 -10.65 9.63 -7.33
C SER A 93 -10.20 10.83 -6.49
N TYR A 94 -10.29 12.01 -7.09
CA TYR A 94 -10.05 13.27 -6.42
C TYR A 94 -11.36 13.93 -6.03
N LYS A 95 -11.36 14.65 -4.91
CA LYS A 95 -12.50 15.45 -4.45
C LYS A 95 -12.91 16.44 -5.51
N LYS A 96 -14.21 16.63 -5.67
CA LYS A 96 -14.78 17.70 -6.49
C LYS A 96 -15.15 18.86 -5.59
N ASN A 97 -14.87 20.07 -6.07
CA ASN A 97 -15.38 21.27 -5.43
C ASN A 97 -16.92 21.27 -5.53
N SER A 98 -17.60 21.31 -4.40
CA SER A 98 -19.07 21.23 -4.35
C SER A 98 -19.76 22.44 -5.01
N THR A 99 -19.07 23.56 -5.13
CA THR A 99 -19.63 24.80 -5.69
C THR A 99 -19.36 24.92 -7.20
N THR A 100 -18.14 24.58 -7.66
CA THR A 100 -17.73 24.76 -9.06
C THR A 100 -17.77 23.47 -9.87
N GLY A 101 -17.80 22.31 -9.22
CA GLY A 101 -17.69 20.99 -9.85
C GLY A 101 -16.27 20.62 -10.30
N ASP A 102 -15.29 21.51 -10.10
CA ASP A 102 -13.91 21.28 -10.52
C ASP A 102 -13.24 20.18 -9.67
N ILE A 103 -12.36 19.40 -10.31
CA ILE A 103 -11.57 18.41 -9.64
C ILE A 103 -10.47 19.12 -8.82
N THR A 104 -10.46 18.89 -7.51
CA THR A 104 -9.43 19.42 -6.63
C THR A 104 -8.19 18.50 -6.64
N PRO A 105 -7.01 18.99 -6.23
CA PRO A 105 -5.83 18.13 -6.09
C PRO A 105 -5.88 17.23 -4.83
N VAL A 106 -6.96 17.25 -4.07
CA VAL A 106 -7.14 16.50 -2.84
C VAL A 106 -7.83 15.18 -3.15
N PRO A 107 -7.21 14.01 -2.83
CA PRO A 107 -7.86 12.72 -3.00
C PRO A 107 -9.11 12.57 -2.11
N GLU A 108 -10.05 11.74 -2.57
CA GLU A 108 -11.15 11.28 -1.73
C GLU A 108 -10.63 10.41 -0.58
N ASP A 109 -11.27 10.50 0.59
CA ASP A 109 -10.93 9.65 1.76
C ASP A 109 -11.65 8.29 1.72
N LEU A 110 -12.24 7.95 0.58
CA LEU A 110 -12.91 6.69 0.33
C LEU A 110 -12.03 5.80 -0.55
N HIS A 111 -12.06 4.49 -0.34
CA HIS A 111 -11.36 3.50 -1.16
C HIS A 111 -9.84 3.79 -1.30
N ASN A 112 -9.17 4.07 -0.17
CA ASN A 112 -7.76 4.45 -0.17
C ASN A 112 -6.88 3.62 0.77
N HIS A 113 -7.42 2.60 1.46
CA HIS A 113 -6.69 1.86 2.50
C HIS A 113 -5.49 1.08 1.94
N THR A 114 -5.67 0.37 0.84
CA THR A 114 -4.59 -0.39 0.20
C THR A 114 -3.64 0.55 -0.53
N ILE A 115 -4.15 1.62 -1.14
CA ILE A 115 -3.34 2.66 -1.78
C ILE A 115 -2.45 3.36 -0.75
N ASP A 116 -2.97 3.65 0.44
CA ASP A 116 -2.19 4.21 1.54
C ASP A 116 -1.10 3.24 2.03
N ALA A 117 -1.43 1.96 2.17
CA ALA A 117 -0.45 0.94 2.51
C ALA A 117 0.69 0.85 1.46
N ILE A 118 0.34 0.90 0.18
CA ILE A 118 1.32 0.93 -0.92
C ILE A 118 2.18 2.20 -0.84
N ARG A 119 1.59 3.37 -0.64
CA ARG A 119 2.34 4.63 -0.48
C ARG A 119 3.35 4.55 0.66
N TYR A 120 2.96 3.98 1.81
CA TYR A 120 3.87 3.79 2.94
C TYR A 120 4.99 2.81 2.59
N SER A 121 4.67 1.70 1.94
CA SER A 121 5.68 0.68 1.59
C SER A 121 6.79 1.21 0.68
N ILE A 122 6.46 2.15 -0.19
CA ILE A 122 7.40 2.75 -1.16
C ILE A 122 7.97 4.10 -0.72
N GLU A 123 7.65 4.59 0.49
CA GLU A 123 8.08 5.92 0.93
C GLU A 123 9.61 6.09 0.93
N SER A 124 10.35 5.02 1.26
CA SER A 124 11.82 5.01 1.31
C SER A 124 12.48 4.79 -0.06
N LEU A 125 11.70 4.44 -1.09
CA LEU A 125 12.26 4.24 -2.43
C LEU A 125 12.64 5.60 -3.03
N ASN A 126 13.94 5.81 -3.23
CA ASN A 126 14.43 6.96 -3.98
C ASN A 126 14.36 6.66 -5.49
N ARG A 127 14.03 7.65 -6.31
CA ARG A 127 13.93 7.55 -7.79
C ARG A 127 15.22 7.08 -8.49
N GLY A 128 16.25 6.69 -7.76
CA GLY A 128 17.53 6.20 -8.30
C GLY A 128 17.88 4.77 -7.89
N THR A 129 17.09 4.13 -7.04
CA THR A 129 17.31 2.72 -6.72
C THR A 129 16.84 1.88 -7.90
N LYS A 130 17.77 1.23 -8.61
CA LYS A 130 17.42 0.20 -9.60
C LYS A 130 16.65 -0.88 -8.85
N VAL A 131 15.34 -0.86 -8.95
CA VAL A 131 14.49 -1.98 -8.58
C VAL A 131 14.90 -3.13 -9.49
N GLY A 132 15.30 -4.27 -8.92
CA GLY A 132 15.72 -5.41 -9.71
C GLY A 132 14.69 -5.72 -10.78
N THR A 133 15.12 -5.91 -12.00
CA THR A 133 14.28 -6.24 -13.15
C THR A 133 13.60 -7.57 -12.84
N ILE A 134 12.30 -7.57 -12.64
CA ILE A 134 11.50 -8.80 -12.64
C ILE A 134 11.64 -9.36 -14.06
N ASN A 135 12.11 -10.59 -14.17
CA ASN A 135 12.32 -11.25 -15.45
C ASN A 135 11.01 -11.25 -16.25
N ASN A 136 11.04 -10.80 -17.50
CA ASN A 136 9.86 -10.69 -18.37
C ASN A 136 9.05 -12.00 -18.53
N ASP A 137 9.64 -13.14 -18.17
CA ASP A 137 8.97 -14.44 -18.24
C ASP A 137 7.85 -14.61 -17.20
N LEU A 138 7.96 -13.93 -16.04
CA LEU A 138 6.89 -13.93 -15.03
C LEU A 138 5.69 -13.08 -15.44
N ALA A 139 5.93 -11.98 -16.17
CA ALA A 139 4.85 -11.12 -16.67
C ALA A 139 3.97 -11.85 -17.73
N ARG A 140 4.56 -12.75 -18.51
CA ARG A 140 3.82 -13.55 -19.52
C ARG A 140 2.95 -14.67 -18.92
N ILE A 141 3.32 -15.18 -17.74
CA ILE A 141 2.55 -16.24 -17.06
C ILE A 141 1.26 -15.66 -16.42
N ILE A 142 1.24 -14.37 -16.11
CA ILE A 142 0.14 -13.70 -15.39
C ILE A 142 -0.95 -13.20 -16.35
N TRP A 143 -0.59 -12.88 -17.58
CA TRP A 143 -1.52 -12.41 -18.62
C TRP A 143 -1.59 -13.46 -19.76
N GLY A 144 -2.17 -14.63 -19.46
CA GLY A 144 -2.48 -15.58 -20.53
C GLY A 144 -3.19 -14.86 -21.69
N ASN A 145 -2.68 -15.08 -22.92
CA ASN A 145 -3.17 -14.54 -24.20
C ASN A 145 -4.67 -14.47 -24.27
#